data_b0573660ab2f75234460537cf29ad1cc
#
_entry.id   b0573660ab2f75234460537cf29ad1cc
#
_cell.length_a   1.000
_cell.length_b   1.000
_cell.length_c   1.000
_cell.angle_alpha   90.00
_cell.angle_beta   90.00
_cell.angle_gamma   90.00
#
_symmetry.space_group_name_H-M   'P 1'
#
loop_
_entity.id
_entity.type
_entity.pdbx_description
1 polymer ?
#
loop_
_entity_poly.entity_id
_entity_poly.type
_entity_poly.pdbx_seq_one_letter_code
_entity_poly.pdbx_strand_id
1 'polypeptide(L)'
;SAASDVYKRQIKSTKNPNKMLQMGIPFTERPSAIQFDYKVKMSDRENRIRATGFSKITDVPGKDFPAVILLLQKRWEDAKGNVYAKRIGTMVNYYYHSTDWKNGSKYDIMYGDITKDPAYKAHMMRLQASEYFTVNSKGESVPIHEVAWGEADDVPTHMILQFTSSHGGAYILSLIHI
;
A
#
# COMPACT_ATOMS: atom_id res chain seq x y z
N SER A 1 21.76 22.85 11.25
CA SER A 1 22.71 21.83 11.73
C SER A 1 22.08 20.44 11.55
N ALA A 2 22.91 19.41 11.32
CA ALA A 2 22.44 18.04 11.07
C ALA A 2 21.48 17.51 12.15
N ALA A 3 21.68 17.86 13.41
CA ALA A 3 20.79 17.49 14.54
C ALA A 3 19.39 18.09 14.41
N SER A 4 19.29 19.34 13.97
CA SER A 4 18.00 19.99 13.71
C SER A 4 17.21 19.32 12.57
N ASP A 5 17.92 18.83 11.56
CA ASP A 5 17.28 18.16 10.41
C ASP A 5 16.83 16.75 10.75
N VAL A 6 17.58 16.04 11.59
CA VAL A 6 17.17 14.72 12.14
C VAL A 6 15.93 14.89 13.02
N TYR A 7 15.90 15.88 13.88
CA TYR A 7 14.74 16.16 14.75
C TYR A 7 13.48 16.53 13.94
N LYS A 8 13.63 17.38 12.92
CA LYS A 8 12.53 17.72 11.99
C LYS A 8 12.00 16.51 11.23
N ARG A 9 12.89 15.58 10.82
CA ARG A 9 12.49 14.31 10.19
C ARG A 9 11.69 13.43 11.17
N GLN A 10 12.13 13.29 12.41
CA GLN A 10 11.41 12.50 13.43
C GLN A 10 10.01 13.06 13.71
N ILE A 11 9.84 14.37 13.79
CA ILE A 11 8.52 14.99 14.01
C ILE A 11 7.61 14.79 12.78
N LYS A 12 8.14 14.87 11.56
CA LYS A 12 7.37 14.60 10.35
C LYS A 12 6.91 13.14 10.29
N SER A 13 7.75 12.19 10.73
CA SER A 13 7.42 10.76 10.74
C SER A 13 6.33 10.39 11.76
N THR A 14 6.25 11.10 12.89
CA THR A 14 5.21 10.87 13.91
C THR A 14 3.83 11.37 13.49
N LYS A 15 3.76 12.43 12.69
CA LYS A 15 2.47 12.96 12.19
C LYS A 15 1.92 12.22 11.00
N ASN A 16 2.77 11.81 10.08
CA ASN A 16 2.40 11.03 8.91
C ASN A 16 3.60 10.17 8.46
N PRO A 17 3.73 8.94 8.98
CA PRO A 17 4.87 8.07 8.68
C PRO A 17 4.98 7.73 7.18
N ASN A 18 3.88 7.74 6.44
CA ASN A 18 3.89 7.47 5.00
C ASN A 18 4.70 8.49 4.20
N LYS A 19 4.80 9.74 4.68
CA LYS A 19 5.66 10.77 4.05
C LYS A 19 7.15 10.44 4.04
N MET A 20 7.57 9.50 4.87
CA MET A 20 8.96 9.05 4.94
C MET A 20 9.25 7.87 4.00
N LEU A 21 8.21 7.28 3.44
CA LEU A 21 8.31 6.13 2.55
C LEU A 21 8.23 6.61 1.10
N GLN A 22 9.27 6.32 0.34
CA GLN A 22 9.21 6.43 -1.11
C GLN A 22 8.52 5.19 -1.64
N MET A 23 7.25 5.31 -1.99
CA MET A 23 6.43 4.19 -2.43
C MET A 23 6.54 3.98 -3.93
N GLY A 24 6.84 2.73 -4.27
CA GLY A 24 6.91 2.26 -5.65
C GLY A 24 8.30 2.30 -6.25
N ILE A 25 8.54 1.34 -7.10
CA ILE A 25 9.76 1.16 -7.88
C ILE A 25 9.44 1.33 -9.37
N PRO A 26 10.41 1.73 -10.22
CA PRO A 26 10.22 1.70 -11.67
C PRO A 26 9.83 0.31 -12.15
N PHE A 27 8.77 0.23 -12.93
CA PHE A 27 8.24 -1.04 -13.43
C PHE A 27 7.37 -0.78 -14.66
N THR A 28 7.63 -1.50 -15.75
CA THR A 28 6.98 -1.26 -17.05
C THR A 28 6.24 -2.47 -17.60
N GLU A 29 6.27 -3.60 -16.90
CA GLU A 29 5.60 -4.82 -17.34
C GLU A 29 4.12 -4.83 -16.95
N ARG A 30 3.37 -5.68 -17.64
CA ARG A 30 1.93 -5.94 -17.36
C ARG A 30 1.71 -7.41 -17.00
N PRO A 31 2.12 -7.85 -15.79
CA PRO A 31 1.91 -9.23 -15.36
C PRO A 31 0.43 -9.51 -15.15
N SER A 32 -0.01 -10.72 -15.48
CA SER A 32 -1.39 -11.15 -15.26
C SER A 32 -1.68 -11.42 -13.78
N ALA A 33 -0.66 -11.80 -13.02
CA ALA A 33 -0.81 -12.19 -11.62
C ALA A 33 0.50 -12.03 -10.85
N ILE A 34 0.40 -12.07 -9.51
CA ILE A 34 1.52 -12.30 -8.60
C ILE A 34 1.36 -13.67 -7.93
N GLN A 35 2.46 -14.36 -7.70
CA GLN A 35 2.48 -15.66 -7.03
C GLN A 35 3.52 -15.66 -5.90
N PHE A 36 3.14 -16.17 -4.74
CA PHE A 36 4.04 -16.28 -3.58
C PHE A 36 3.56 -17.35 -2.59
N ASP A 37 4.47 -17.76 -1.72
CA ASP A 37 4.19 -18.63 -0.60
C ASP A 37 3.93 -17.81 0.65
N TYR A 38 2.97 -18.23 1.48
CA TYR A 38 2.67 -17.51 2.70
C TYR A 38 2.17 -18.42 3.82
N LYS A 39 2.32 -17.94 5.04
CA LYS A 39 1.66 -18.44 6.25
C LYS A 39 1.16 -17.24 7.06
N VAL A 40 -0.05 -17.34 7.57
CA VAL A 40 -0.65 -16.29 8.41
C VAL A 40 -0.88 -16.83 9.81
N LYS A 41 -0.45 -16.08 10.81
CA LYS A 41 -0.81 -16.31 12.21
C LYS A 41 -1.50 -15.07 12.76
N MET A 42 -2.76 -15.22 13.15
CA MET A 42 -3.57 -14.13 13.70
C MET A 42 -3.78 -14.32 15.19
N SER A 43 -3.94 -13.22 15.91
CA SER A 43 -4.39 -13.24 17.29
C SER A 43 -5.87 -13.61 17.38
N ASP A 44 -6.23 -14.41 18.38
CA ASP A 44 -7.64 -14.73 18.68
C ASP A 44 -8.35 -13.57 19.40
N ARG A 45 -7.59 -12.60 19.91
CA ARG A 45 -8.12 -11.46 20.65
C ARG A 45 -8.33 -10.26 19.74
N GLU A 46 -9.33 -9.45 20.06
CA GLU A 46 -9.44 -8.08 19.58
C GLU A 46 -8.31 -7.28 20.24
N ASN A 47 -7.31 -6.91 19.45
CA ASN A 47 -6.12 -6.21 19.93
C ASN A 47 -5.74 -5.05 19.03
N ARG A 48 -6.72 -4.51 18.34
CA ARG A 48 -6.54 -3.37 17.45
C ARG A 48 -6.36 -2.10 18.25
N ILE A 49 -5.26 -1.40 18.00
CA ILE A 49 -4.94 -0.14 18.66
C ILE A 49 -4.75 0.97 17.64
N ARG A 50 -5.05 2.18 18.05
CA ARG A 50 -4.67 3.40 17.34
C ARG A 50 -3.64 4.14 18.16
N ALA A 51 -2.45 4.31 17.60
CA ALA A 51 -1.44 5.21 18.16
C ALA A 51 -1.56 6.58 17.48
N THR A 52 -1.82 7.61 18.24
CA THR A 52 -1.75 9.00 17.76
C THR A 52 -0.52 9.65 18.36
N GLY A 53 0.16 10.52 17.60
CA GLY A 53 1.45 11.12 17.95
C GLY A 53 1.60 11.44 19.44
N PHE A 54 2.80 11.26 19.98
CA PHE A 54 3.16 11.38 21.40
C PHE A 54 2.54 10.33 22.35
N SER A 55 2.45 9.08 21.88
CA SER A 55 2.22 7.90 22.73
C SER A 55 0.80 7.70 23.27
N LYS A 56 -0.21 8.40 22.79
CA LYS A 56 -1.58 8.07 23.17
C LYS A 56 -2.02 6.84 22.37
N ILE A 57 -2.13 5.71 23.06
CA ILE A 57 -2.66 4.46 22.54
C ILE A 57 -4.12 4.36 22.96
N THR A 58 -5.00 4.06 22.01
CA THR A 58 -6.42 3.81 22.26
C THR A 58 -6.80 2.48 21.62
N ASP A 59 -7.57 1.68 22.34
CA ASP A 59 -8.16 0.47 21.78
C ASP A 59 -9.21 0.83 20.74
N VAL A 60 -9.22 0.06 19.64
CA VAL A 60 -10.18 0.22 18.56
C VAL A 60 -10.88 -1.13 18.38
N PRO A 61 -12.22 -1.18 18.28
CA PRO A 61 -12.94 -2.43 18.08
C PRO A 61 -12.50 -3.18 16.81
N GLY A 62 -12.52 -4.49 16.87
CA GLY A 62 -12.23 -5.38 15.75
C GLY A 62 -10.83 -5.99 15.81
N LYS A 63 -10.60 -6.90 14.87
CA LYS A 63 -9.30 -7.56 14.66
C LYS A 63 -8.54 -6.87 13.55
N ASP A 64 -7.24 -6.83 13.70
CA ASP A 64 -6.35 -6.46 12.62
C ASP A 64 -6.04 -7.68 11.74
N PHE A 65 -5.59 -7.43 10.54
CA PHE A 65 -5.33 -8.48 9.54
C PHE A 65 -4.16 -8.11 8.62
N PRO A 66 -3.41 -9.11 8.12
CA PRO A 66 -2.42 -8.91 7.09
C PRO A 66 -3.05 -8.55 5.75
N ALA A 67 -2.31 -7.84 4.93
CA ALA A 67 -2.71 -7.52 3.57
C ALA A 67 -1.53 -7.61 2.60
N VAL A 68 -1.84 -7.95 1.36
CA VAL A 68 -0.93 -7.79 0.23
C VAL A 68 -1.60 -6.88 -0.78
N ILE A 69 -0.89 -5.83 -1.16
CA ILE A 69 -1.37 -4.80 -2.07
C ILE A 69 -0.36 -4.65 -3.20
N LEU A 70 -0.82 -4.80 -4.43
CA LEU A 70 -0.04 -4.50 -5.63
C LEU A 70 -0.81 -3.49 -6.47
N LEU A 71 -0.17 -2.36 -6.76
CA LEU A 71 -0.70 -1.29 -7.60
C LEU A 71 0.28 -1.02 -8.74
N LEU A 72 -0.20 -1.09 -9.97
CA LEU A 72 0.54 -0.64 -11.14
C LEU A 72 0.06 0.76 -11.49
N GLN A 73 0.98 1.70 -11.63
CA GLN A 73 0.70 3.11 -11.86
C GLN A 73 1.48 3.65 -13.04
N LYS A 74 0.83 4.47 -13.86
CA LYS A 74 1.49 5.33 -14.84
C LYS A 74 1.58 6.72 -14.22
N ARG A 75 2.79 7.11 -13.82
CA ARG A 75 3.05 8.37 -13.12
C ARG A 75 3.63 9.42 -14.05
N TRP A 76 3.33 10.69 -13.74
CA TRP A 76 3.96 11.85 -14.32
C TRP A 76 4.06 12.96 -13.28
N GLU A 77 4.93 13.92 -13.54
CA GLU A 77 5.16 15.09 -12.69
C GLU A 77 4.85 16.35 -13.48
N ASP A 78 4.19 17.30 -12.83
CA ASP A 78 3.96 18.62 -13.41
C ASP A 78 5.16 19.57 -13.18
N ALA A 79 5.16 20.75 -13.80
CA ALA A 79 6.23 21.74 -13.66
C ALA A 79 6.38 22.27 -12.21
N LYS A 80 5.38 22.10 -11.36
CA LYS A 80 5.41 22.48 -9.94
C LYS A 80 6.02 21.40 -9.05
N GLY A 81 6.17 20.18 -9.56
CA GLY A 81 6.67 19.03 -8.81
C GLY A 81 5.56 18.18 -8.17
N ASN A 82 4.30 18.37 -8.56
CA ASN A 82 3.22 17.49 -8.12
C ASN A 82 3.27 16.20 -8.91
N VAL A 83 3.08 15.07 -8.24
CA VAL A 83 3.09 13.76 -8.89
C VAL A 83 1.66 13.22 -9.01
N TYR A 84 1.29 12.89 -10.22
CA TYR A 84 0.00 12.32 -10.59
C TYR A 84 0.17 10.89 -11.08
N ALA A 85 -0.91 10.11 -11.03
CA ALA A 85 -0.92 8.75 -11.54
C ALA A 85 -2.28 8.37 -12.15
N LYS A 86 -2.22 7.52 -13.19
CA LYS A 86 -3.32 6.62 -13.54
C LYS A 86 -3.08 5.26 -12.88
N ARG A 87 -4.11 4.67 -12.29
CA ARG A 87 -4.07 3.29 -11.78
C ARG A 87 -4.31 2.32 -12.92
N ILE A 88 -3.24 1.60 -13.30
CA ILE A 88 -3.27 0.64 -14.43
C ILE A 88 -3.78 -0.73 -13.96
N GLY A 89 -3.23 -1.23 -12.86
CA GLY A 89 -3.55 -2.55 -12.33
C GLY A 89 -3.67 -2.53 -10.82
N THR A 90 -4.53 -3.40 -10.28
CA THR A 90 -4.81 -3.50 -8.86
C THR A 90 -4.93 -4.95 -8.45
N MET A 91 -4.20 -5.36 -7.42
CA MET A 91 -4.44 -6.59 -6.68
C MET A 91 -4.39 -6.25 -5.19
N VAL A 92 -5.44 -6.60 -4.47
CA VAL A 92 -5.54 -6.41 -3.01
C VAL A 92 -6.11 -7.68 -2.40
N ASN A 93 -5.37 -8.28 -1.49
CA ASN A 93 -5.84 -9.42 -0.74
C ASN A 93 -5.66 -9.21 0.76
N TYR A 94 -6.73 -9.46 1.54
CA TYR A 94 -6.75 -9.42 2.99
C TYR A 94 -6.87 -10.82 3.55
N TYR A 95 -6.15 -11.08 4.64
CA TYR A 95 -6.15 -12.38 5.31
C TYR A 95 -6.85 -12.24 6.65
N TYR A 96 -8.00 -12.87 6.78
CA TYR A 96 -8.84 -12.76 7.99
C TYR A 96 -8.73 -13.96 8.94
N HIS A 97 -7.97 -14.99 8.52
CA HIS A 97 -7.82 -16.22 9.28
C HIS A 97 -6.37 -16.71 9.29
N SER A 98 -5.99 -17.38 10.38
CA SER A 98 -4.72 -18.08 10.43
C SER A 98 -4.70 -19.21 9.40
N THR A 99 -3.56 -19.45 8.79
CA THR A 99 -3.34 -20.54 7.82
C THR A 99 -2.03 -21.24 8.13
N ASP A 100 -1.93 -22.51 7.76
CA ASP A 100 -0.63 -23.12 7.52
C ASP A 100 -0.01 -22.59 6.21
N TRP A 101 1.19 -23.10 5.88
CA TRP A 101 1.85 -22.73 4.63
C TRP A 101 0.95 -22.98 3.42
N LYS A 102 0.82 -21.95 2.61
CA LYS A 102 0.15 -21.96 1.30
C LYS A 102 1.20 -21.70 0.25
N ASN A 103 1.55 -22.73 -0.51
CA ASN A 103 2.59 -22.64 -1.52
C ASN A 103 1.99 -22.31 -2.89
N GLY A 104 2.69 -21.48 -3.65
CA GLY A 104 2.32 -21.12 -5.01
C GLY A 104 0.98 -20.42 -5.13
N SER A 105 0.56 -19.68 -4.12
CA SER A 105 -0.72 -18.97 -4.14
C SER A 105 -0.68 -17.85 -5.17
N LYS A 106 -1.57 -17.93 -6.15
CA LYS A 106 -1.65 -17.00 -7.28
C LYS A 106 -2.81 -16.03 -7.10
N TYR A 107 -2.54 -14.76 -7.34
CA TYR A 107 -3.51 -13.67 -7.26
C TYR A 107 -3.48 -12.88 -8.56
N ASP A 108 -4.61 -12.85 -9.25
CA ASP A 108 -4.74 -12.13 -10.53
C ASP A 108 -4.77 -10.62 -10.30
N ILE A 109 -4.19 -9.88 -11.23
CA ILE A 109 -4.18 -8.42 -11.24
C ILE A 109 -5.35 -7.95 -12.10
N MET A 110 -6.23 -7.15 -11.49
CA MET A 110 -7.35 -6.52 -12.19
C MET A 110 -6.86 -5.25 -12.89
N TYR A 111 -7.10 -5.15 -14.18
CA TYR A 111 -6.68 -4.00 -14.99
C TYR A 111 -7.83 -3.03 -15.26
N GLY A 112 -7.49 -1.73 -15.33
CA GLY A 112 -8.46 -0.67 -15.59
C GLY A 112 -9.33 -0.32 -14.40
N ASP A 113 -10.55 0.11 -14.65
CA ASP A 113 -11.52 0.50 -13.62
C ASP A 113 -12.13 -0.72 -12.92
N ILE A 114 -11.50 -1.12 -11.82
CA ILE A 114 -11.92 -2.29 -11.05
C ILE A 114 -13.32 -2.16 -10.45
N THR A 115 -13.85 -0.94 -10.31
CA THR A 115 -15.20 -0.73 -9.73
C THR A 115 -16.32 -1.22 -10.64
N LYS A 116 -16.01 -1.45 -11.90
CA LYS A 116 -16.91 -2.01 -12.91
C LYS A 116 -16.82 -3.53 -13.05
N ASP A 117 -15.83 -4.15 -12.41
CA ASP A 117 -15.64 -5.60 -12.46
C ASP A 117 -16.64 -6.30 -11.52
N PRO A 118 -17.35 -7.36 -11.98
CA PRO A 118 -18.25 -8.13 -11.11
C PRO A 118 -17.57 -8.75 -9.88
N ALA A 119 -16.25 -9.00 -9.95
CA ALA A 119 -15.45 -9.51 -8.84
C ALA A 119 -15.03 -8.42 -7.83
N TYR A 120 -15.34 -7.15 -8.11
CA TYR A 120 -15.00 -6.04 -7.22
C TYR A 120 -15.64 -6.20 -5.84
N LYS A 121 -14.83 -5.96 -4.81
CA LYS A 121 -15.25 -5.94 -3.40
C LYS A 121 -14.85 -4.62 -2.75
N ALA A 122 -15.61 -4.19 -1.76
CA ALA A 122 -15.41 -2.90 -1.10
C ALA A 122 -14.00 -2.70 -0.49
N HIS A 123 -13.31 -3.77 -0.11
CA HIS A 123 -11.94 -3.69 0.41
C HIS A 123 -10.87 -3.50 -0.68
N MET A 124 -11.19 -3.76 -1.96
CA MET A 124 -10.28 -3.48 -3.06
C MET A 124 -10.16 -1.97 -3.22
N MET A 125 -8.94 -1.47 -3.22
CA MET A 125 -8.64 -0.05 -3.11
C MET A 125 -9.12 0.73 -4.34
N ARG A 126 -10.14 1.59 -4.16
CA ARG A 126 -10.49 2.61 -5.16
C ARG A 126 -9.35 3.62 -5.32
N LEU A 127 -9.43 4.46 -6.34
CA LEU A 127 -8.50 5.58 -6.50
C LEU A 127 -8.47 6.42 -5.20
N GLN A 128 -7.29 6.85 -4.79
CA GLN A 128 -7.05 7.63 -3.58
C GLN A 128 -7.50 6.94 -2.26
N ALA A 129 -7.72 5.63 -2.26
CA ALA A 129 -8.10 4.91 -1.04
C ALA A 129 -7.01 4.93 0.04
N SER A 130 -5.75 5.08 -0.36
CA SER A 130 -4.61 5.30 0.53
C SER A 130 -3.75 6.45 0.00
N GLU A 131 -3.18 7.22 0.93
CA GLU A 131 -2.24 8.28 0.58
C GLU A 131 -0.83 7.69 0.52
N TYR A 132 -0.30 7.56 -0.69
CA TYR A 132 1.08 7.16 -0.94
C TYR A 132 1.93 8.36 -1.30
N PHE A 133 3.22 8.30 -0.92
CA PHE A 133 4.19 9.36 -1.16
C PHE A 133 5.32 8.85 -2.03
N THR A 134 5.93 9.76 -2.77
CA THR A 134 7.14 9.54 -3.56
C THR A 134 8.03 10.76 -3.47
N VAL A 135 9.26 10.65 -3.97
CA VAL A 135 10.17 11.79 -4.10
C VAL A 135 10.05 12.33 -5.52
N ASN A 136 9.78 13.64 -5.65
CA ASN A 136 9.71 14.32 -6.94
C ASN A 136 11.10 14.65 -7.48
N SER A 137 11.17 15.22 -8.70
CA SER A 137 12.43 15.62 -9.34
C SER A 137 13.23 16.68 -8.56
N LYS A 138 12.56 17.39 -7.63
CA LYS A 138 13.18 18.39 -6.74
C LYS A 138 13.71 17.79 -5.43
N GLY A 139 13.58 16.47 -5.24
CA GLY A 139 13.98 15.80 -4.00
C GLY A 139 12.98 15.97 -2.84
N GLU A 140 11.75 16.39 -3.10
CA GLU A 140 10.73 16.62 -2.11
C GLU A 140 9.80 15.41 -1.99
N SER A 141 9.42 15.07 -0.75
CA SER A 141 8.40 14.05 -0.51
C SER A 141 7.01 14.62 -0.77
N VAL A 142 6.34 14.13 -1.79
CA VAL A 142 5.03 14.60 -2.26
C VAL A 142 4.03 13.44 -2.34
N PRO A 143 2.73 13.70 -2.16
CA PRO A 143 1.72 12.68 -2.35
C PRO A 143 1.59 12.30 -3.82
N ILE A 144 1.23 11.05 -4.08
CA ILE A 144 0.87 10.57 -5.42
C ILE A 144 -0.64 10.75 -5.59
N HIS A 145 -1.03 11.58 -6.53
CA HIS A 145 -2.44 11.83 -6.84
C HIS A 145 -2.92 10.88 -7.93
N GLU A 146 -3.69 9.85 -7.55
CA GLU A 146 -4.33 8.96 -8.51
C GLU A 146 -5.59 9.65 -9.06
N VAL A 147 -5.54 10.11 -10.29
CA VAL A 147 -6.57 10.95 -10.90
C VAL A 147 -7.50 10.21 -11.86
N ALA A 148 -7.10 9.03 -12.33
CA ALA A 148 -7.89 8.23 -13.26
C ALA A 148 -7.48 6.75 -13.20
N TRP A 149 -8.34 5.90 -13.75
CA TRP A 149 -8.00 4.54 -14.13
C TRP A 149 -7.25 4.53 -15.46
N GLY A 150 -6.34 3.56 -15.62
CA GLY A 150 -5.62 3.36 -16.86
C GLY A 150 -6.49 2.73 -17.95
N GLU A 151 -6.11 2.98 -19.20
CA GLU A 151 -6.69 2.36 -20.37
C GLU A 151 -6.07 0.98 -20.66
N ALA A 152 -6.69 0.24 -21.59
CA ALA A 152 -6.25 -1.12 -21.91
C ALA A 152 -4.82 -1.22 -22.43
N ASP A 153 -4.34 -0.19 -23.10
CA ASP A 153 -3.01 -0.08 -23.71
C ASP A 153 -1.99 0.71 -22.87
N ASP A 154 -2.43 1.30 -21.76
CA ASP A 154 -1.53 2.03 -20.87
C ASP A 154 -0.45 1.11 -20.29
N VAL A 155 0.81 1.55 -20.37
CA VAL A 155 1.97 0.86 -19.79
C VAL A 155 2.28 1.49 -18.44
N PRO A 156 2.46 0.69 -17.36
CA PRO A 156 2.88 1.22 -16.08
C PRO A 156 4.27 1.84 -16.15
N THR A 157 4.56 2.78 -15.28
CA THR A 157 5.89 3.31 -15.03
C THR A 157 6.42 2.90 -13.67
N HIS A 158 5.50 2.56 -12.74
CA HIS A 158 5.83 2.21 -11.36
C HIS A 158 4.92 1.10 -10.84
N MET A 159 5.48 0.30 -9.93
CA MET A 159 4.76 -0.68 -9.14
C MET A 159 4.91 -0.35 -7.65
N ILE A 160 3.80 -0.33 -6.92
CA ILE A 160 3.78 -0.41 -5.46
C ILE A 160 3.46 -1.86 -5.11
N LEU A 161 4.34 -2.51 -4.37
CA LEU A 161 4.10 -3.83 -3.79
C LEU A 161 4.30 -3.72 -2.29
N GLN A 162 3.24 -3.97 -1.54
CA GLN A 162 3.22 -3.85 -0.09
C GLN A 162 2.74 -5.15 0.55
N PHE A 163 3.56 -5.70 1.41
CA PHE A 163 3.19 -6.76 2.34
C PHE A 163 3.10 -6.13 3.73
N THR A 164 1.94 -6.20 4.36
CA THR A 164 1.76 -5.69 5.70
C THR A 164 1.22 -6.76 6.62
N SER A 165 1.83 -6.91 7.79
CA SER A 165 1.35 -7.81 8.85
C SER A 165 0.19 -7.21 9.63
N SER A 166 -0.03 -5.91 9.49
CA SER A 166 -1.02 -5.14 10.25
C SER A 166 -1.58 -4.03 9.36
N HIS A 167 -2.75 -4.24 8.81
CA HIS A 167 -3.41 -3.25 7.95
C HIS A 167 -4.33 -2.31 8.72
N GLY A 168 -4.81 -2.72 9.88
CA GLY A 168 -5.71 -1.94 10.72
C GLY A 168 -5.11 -1.43 12.03
N GLY A 169 -3.84 -1.66 12.32
CA GLY A 169 -3.13 -1.10 13.48
C GLY A 169 -2.99 -2.01 14.69
N ALA A 170 -3.00 -3.33 14.53
CA ALA A 170 -2.70 -4.28 15.60
C ALA A 170 -1.51 -5.21 15.25
N TYR A 171 -0.98 -5.90 16.24
CA TYR A 171 0.14 -6.82 16.05
C TYR A 171 -0.30 -8.13 15.44
N ILE A 172 0.10 -8.41 14.22
CA ILE A 172 -0.08 -9.69 13.56
C ILE A 172 1.28 -10.20 13.06
N LEU A 173 1.60 -11.42 13.40
CA LEU A 173 2.79 -12.08 12.86
C LEU A 173 2.39 -12.72 11.53
N SER A 174 2.82 -12.16 10.42
CA SER A 174 2.79 -12.83 9.13
C SER A 174 4.20 -13.13 8.68
N LEU A 175 4.43 -14.35 8.24
CA LEU A 175 5.67 -14.75 7.59
C LEU A 175 5.36 -14.95 6.12
N ILE A 176 5.96 -14.10 5.27
CA ILE A 176 5.85 -14.19 3.83
C ILE A 176 7.23 -14.54 3.30
N HIS A 177 7.32 -15.65 2.57
CA HIS A 177 8.48 -15.97 1.75
C HIS A 177 8.18 -15.59 0.30
N ILE A 178 9.09 -14.83 -0.29
CA ILE A 178 9.07 -14.46 -1.70
C ILE A 178 10.03 -15.37 -2.45
#